data_988caf700f8328ebe1bb5667a4e5902c
#
_entry.id   988caf700f8328ebe1bb5667a4e5902c
#
_cell.length_a   1.000
_cell.length_b   1.000
_cell.length_c   1.000
_cell.angle_alpha   90.00
_cell.angle_beta   90.00
_cell.angle_gamma   90.00
#
_symmetry.space_group_name_H-M   'P 1'
#
loop_
_entity.id
_entity.type
_entity.pdbx_description
1 polymer ?
#
loop_
_entity_poly.entity_id
_entity_poly.type
_entity_poly.pdbx_seq_one_letter_code
_entity_poly.pdbx_strand_id
1 'polypeptide(L)'
;NQYFVISVDSLANLNANDPNVITTGPASINPDTGKPYGLDFPVVTIKDFVNVQKAVLESLGIRKLHAVIGPSMGSMQALEWAASYPDWVPRMISVIGTGDSDAWTTAALEQWAIPIRLDKNWQDGDYYDSEPPVDGLAAALMLITQQALHPVYFNQQGDKLNYHPLETGPLSSIRKSHSIVTWLTDRARSRAEKMDANHLLYLVRACQLFLAGHGDSLSESLRSVKAKTLFLPAENDLLLMPYMAQKAHDALQKQGKDSRYEELSGSLGHFDGVVSIKQKADAIEAFLQY
;
A
#
# COMPACT_ATOMS: atom_id res chain seq x y z
N ASN A 1 -2.53 -15.24 24.57
CA ASN A 1 -1.76 -14.66 23.47
C ASN A 1 -0.61 -15.61 23.13
N GLN A 2 -0.62 -16.13 21.90
CA GLN A 2 0.34 -17.14 21.45
C GLN A 2 1.58 -16.49 20.80
N TYR A 3 1.42 -15.26 20.25
CA TYR A 3 2.47 -14.56 19.52
C TYR A 3 2.70 -13.15 20.10
N PHE A 4 3.95 -12.71 20.03
CA PHE A 4 4.31 -11.30 20.20
C PHE A 4 4.26 -10.62 18.83
N VAL A 5 3.32 -9.71 18.65
CA VAL A 5 3.06 -9.03 17.37
C VAL A 5 3.75 -7.67 17.39
N ILE A 6 4.53 -7.39 16.33
CA ILE A 6 5.21 -6.12 16.13
C ILE A 6 4.72 -5.52 14.81
N SER A 7 4.38 -4.24 14.83
CA SER A 7 4.15 -3.41 13.67
C SER A 7 5.04 -2.18 13.75
N VAL A 8 5.67 -1.82 12.65
CA VAL A 8 6.60 -0.68 12.56
C VAL A 8 6.05 0.30 11.53
N ASP A 9 6.01 1.58 11.86
CA ASP A 9 5.69 2.63 10.89
C ASP A 9 6.73 2.64 9.76
N SER A 10 6.27 2.76 8.52
CA SER A 10 7.16 2.80 7.35
C SER A 10 7.86 4.16 7.23
N LEU A 11 9.00 4.17 6.55
CA LEU A 11 9.57 5.42 6.04
C LEU A 11 8.51 6.12 5.16
N ALA A 12 8.53 7.46 5.18
CA ALA A 12 7.56 8.28 4.46
C ALA A 12 6.09 7.85 4.71
N ASN A 13 5.74 7.43 5.94
CA ASN A 13 4.35 7.08 6.27
C ASN A 13 3.42 8.22 5.86
N LEU A 14 2.34 7.89 5.17
CA LEU A 14 1.42 8.86 4.58
C LEU A 14 0.80 9.80 5.61
N ASN A 15 0.51 9.30 6.81
CA ASN A 15 -0.07 10.08 7.91
C ASN A 15 1.00 10.86 8.72
N ALA A 16 1.91 11.56 8.05
CA ALA A 16 3.00 12.29 8.68
C ALA A 16 2.53 13.40 9.66
N ASN A 17 1.31 13.89 9.50
CA ASN A 17 0.69 14.92 10.34
C ASN A 17 -0.14 14.32 11.50
N ASP A 18 -0.19 12.98 11.65
CA ASP A 18 -0.83 12.33 12.79
C ASP A 18 0.18 12.20 13.94
N PRO A 19 -0.10 12.75 15.14
CA PRO A 19 0.85 12.73 16.27
C PRO A 19 1.16 11.32 16.81
N ASN A 20 0.39 10.30 16.42
CA ASN A 20 0.63 8.91 16.79
C ASN A 20 1.55 8.16 15.82
N VAL A 21 1.94 8.77 14.70
CA VAL A 21 2.81 8.19 13.69
C VAL A 21 4.24 8.68 13.88
N ILE A 22 5.19 7.75 13.94
CA ILE A 22 6.63 8.04 13.97
C ILE A 22 7.24 7.62 12.65
N THR A 23 7.61 8.61 11.84
CA THR A 23 8.18 8.35 10.52
C THR A 23 9.29 9.33 10.18
N THR A 24 10.21 8.89 9.33
CA THR A 24 11.20 9.76 8.68
C THR A 24 10.89 9.80 7.19
N GLY A 25 10.82 10.99 6.63
CA GLY A 25 10.44 11.20 5.24
C GLY A 25 10.64 12.65 4.80
N PRO A 26 10.09 13.06 3.65
CA PRO A 26 10.17 14.42 3.14
C PRO A 26 9.80 15.53 4.12
N ALA A 27 8.81 15.32 4.98
CA ALA A 27 8.39 16.30 6.00
C ALA A 27 9.34 16.37 7.21
N SER A 28 10.27 15.44 7.36
CA SER A 28 11.22 15.43 8.48
C SER A 28 12.28 16.52 8.32
N ILE A 29 12.71 17.08 9.45
CA ILE A 29 13.76 18.11 9.44
C ILE A 29 15.11 17.49 9.10
N ASN A 30 15.75 18.02 8.07
CA ASN A 30 17.12 17.70 7.72
C ASN A 30 18.07 18.36 8.74
N PRO A 31 18.88 17.60 9.49
CA PRO A 31 19.74 18.14 10.54
C PRO A 31 20.84 19.08 9.99
N ASP A 32 21.21 18.94 8.72
CA ASP A 32 22.27 19.78 8.11
C ASP A 32 21.76 21.16 7.73
N THR A 33 20.46 21.29 7.40
CA THR A 33 19.86 22.55 6.92
C THR A 33 18.92 23.19 7.91
N GLY A 34 18.38 22.42 8.88
CA GLY A 34 17.33 22.85 9.79
C GLY A 34 15.95 23.02 9.15
N LYS A 35 15.77 22.58 7.90
CA LYS A 35 14.51 22.64 7.13
C LYS A 35 14.00 21.22 6.82
N PRO A 36 12.72 21.06 6.46
CA PRO A 36 12.23 19.79 5.91
C PRO A 36 13.08 19.32 4.73
N TYR A 37 13.24 18.01 4.59
CA TYR A 37 13.99 17.44 3.46
C TYR A 37 13.35 17.78 2.11
N GLY A 38 12.00 17.84 2.05
CA GLY A 38 11.32 18.00 0.78
C GLY A 38 11.72 16.90 -0.22
N LEU A 39 12.00 17.29 -1.46
CA LEU A 39 12.49 16.38 -2.50
C LEU A 39 13.98 16.03 -2.41
N ASP A 40 14.73 16.63 -1.47
CA ASP A 40 16.10 16.21 -1.14
C ASP A 40 16.11 14.94 -0.28
N PHE A 41 14.96 14.49 0.21
CA PHE A 41 14.86 13.19 0.85
C PHE A 41 15.26 12.09 -0.15
N PRO A 42 16.09 11.11 0.23
CA PRO A 42 16.51 10.08 -0.72
C PRO A 42 15.34 9.25 -1.22
N VAL A 43 15.38 8.84 -2.48
CA VAL A 43 14.41 7.86 -3.01
C VAL A 43 14.58 6.56 -2.24
N VAL A 44 13.51 6.13 -1.59
CA VAL A 44 13.46 4.89 -0.81
C VAL A 44 12.72 3.80 -1.57
N THR A 45 13.09 2.56 -1.30
CA THR A 45 12.49 1.35 -1.86
C THR A 45 11.82 0.52 -0.78
N ILE A 46 11.01 -0.47 -1.15
CA ILE A 46 10.44 -1.43 -0.19
C ILE A 46 11.54 -2.16 0.61
N LYS A 47 12.71 -2.36 0.01
CA LYS A 47 13.87 -2.95 0.71
C LYS A 47 14.39 -2.06 1.84
N ASP A 48 14.37 -0.75 1.66
CA ASP A 48 14.79 0.19 2.72
C ASP A 48 13.83 0.14 3.90
N PHE A 49 12.51 0.00 3.65
CA PHE A 49 11.54 -0.21 4.72
C PHE A 49 11.85 -1.47 5.53
N VAL A 50 12.13 -2.57 4.83
CA VAL A 50 12.51 -3.85 5.45
C VAL A 50 13.83 -3.74 6.22
N ASN A 51 14.82 -3.02 5.70
CA ASN A 51 16.08 -2.77 6.38
C ASN A 51 15.89 -2.01 7.71
N VAL A 52 15.03 -0.98 7.71
CA VAL A 52 14.69 -0.23 8.93
C VAL A 52 13.97 -1.14 9.94
N GLN A 53 12.97 -1.91 9.50
CA GLN A 53 12.26 -2.87 10.35
C GLN A 53 13.23 -3.87 10.98
N LYS A 54 14.17 -4.39 10.18
CA LYS A 54 15.19 -5.33 10.67
C LYS A 54 16.07 -4.67 11.75
N ALA A 55 16.53 -3.44 11.52
CA ALA A 55 17.33 -2.71 12.51
C ALA A 55 16.56 -2.48 13.83
N VAL A 56 15.26 -2.16 13.75
CA VAL A 56 14.38 -2.05 14.92
C VAL A 56 14.29 -3.38 15.67
N LEU A 57 14.06 -4.49 14.96
CA LEU A 57 13.99 -5.82 15.58
C LEU A 57 15.32 -6.19 16.25
N GLU A 58 16.44 -5.90 15.60
CA GLU A 58 17.78 -6.13 16.16
C GLU A 58 18.05 -5.33 17.42
N SER A 59 17.58 -4.07 17.49
CA SER A 59 17.67 -3.24 18.69
C SER A 59 16.86 -3.80 19.86
N LEU A 60 15.78 -4.53 19.58
CA LEU A 60 14.97 -5.23 20.57
C LEU A 60 15.53 -6.64 20.93
N GLY A 61 16.69 -7.01 20.37
CA GLY A 61 17.28 -8.32 20.62
C GLY A 61 16.66 -9.47 19.81
N ILE A 62 15.75 -9.17 18.88
CA ILE A 62 15.08 -10.17 18.04
C ILE A 62 15.99 -10.48 16.84
N ARG A 63 16.21 -11.77 16.56
CA ARG A 63 17.09 -12.26 15.49
C ARG A 63 16.41 -13.25 14.55
N LYS A 64 15.17 -13.61 14.82
CA LYS A 64 14.36 -14.52 14.02
C LYS A 64 12.88 -14.22 14.24
N LEU A 65 12.11 -14.31 13.18
CA LEU A 65 10.66 -14.12 13.21
C LEU A 65 9.95 -15.47 13.20
N HIS A 66 8.72 -15.52 13.70
CA HIS A 66 7.84 -16.66 13.52
C HIS A 66 7.19 -16.63 12.13
N ALA A 67 6.70 -15.46 11.73
CA ALA A 67 6.14 -15.18 10.42
C ALA A 67 6.22 -13.68 10.12
N VAL A 68 6.16 -13.32 8.83
CA VAL A 68 5.92 -11.95 8.36
C VAL A 68 4.60 -11.96 7.58
N ILE A 69 3.71 -11.03 7.92
CA ILE A 69 2.37 -10.93 7.32
C ILE A 69 2.12 -9.47 6.97
N GLY A 70 1.60 -9.19 5.79
CA GLY A 70 1.23 -7.84 5.42
C GLY A 70 0.20 -7.76 4.31
N PRO A 71 -0.72 -6.77 4.36
CA PRO A 71 -1.64 -6.48 3.28
C PRO A 71 -1.09 -5.39 2.34
N SER A 72 -1.41 -5.47 1.04
CA SER A 72 -1.10 -4.45 0.05
C SER A 72 0.42 -4.13 -0.01
N MET A 73 0.84 -2.90 0.18
CA MET A 73 2.27 -2.55 0.31
C MET A 73 2.95 -3.33 1.44
N GLY A 74 2.23 -3.70 2.49
CA GLY A 74 2.74 -4.60 3.54
C GLY A 74 3.04 -6.00 3.02
N SER A 75 2.33 -6.49 2.00
CA SER A 75 2.64 -7.75 1.35
C SER A 75 3.92 -7.69 0.52
N MET A 76 4.19 -6.54 -0.13
CA MET A 76 5.45 -6.27 -0.81
C MET A 76 6.62 -6.34 0.19
N GLN A 77 6.44 -5.73 1.37
CA GLN A 77 7.42 -5.80 2.46
C GLN A 77 7.59 -7.24 2.99
N ALA A 78 6.49 -7.99 3.13
CA ALA A 78 6.56 -9.38 3.61
C ALA A 78 7.33 -10.28 2.64
N LEU A 79 7.11 -10.12 1.33
CA LEU A 79 7.84 -10.89 0.33
C LEU A 79 9.31 -10.42 0.21
N GLU A 80 9.56 -9.11 0.35
CA GLU A 80 10.93 -8.58 0.40
C GLU A 80 11.70 -9.13 1.62
N TRP A 81 11.05 -9.23 2.79
CA TRP A 81 11.62 -9.90 3.97
C TRP A 81 12.03 -11.34 3.67
N ALA A 82 11.15 -12.10 3.03
CA ALA A 82 11.41 -13.50 2.71
C ALA A 82 12.54 -13.67 1.67
N ALA A 83 12.65 -12.74 0.72
CA ALA A 83 13.66 -12.77 -0.33
C ALA A 83 15.03 -12.25 0.16
N SER A 84 15.06 -11.12 0.88
CA SER A 84 16.31 -10.48 1.32
C SER A 84 16.87 -11.08 2.61
N TYR A 85 16.03 -11.64 3.49
CA TYR A 85 16.42 -12.21 4.78
C TYR A 85 15.86 -13.63 4.99
N PRO A 86 16.19 -14.59 4.10
CA PRO A 86 15.57 -15.92 4.09
C PRO A 86 15.82 -16.72 5.36
N ASP A 87 16.88 -16.44 6.11
CA ASP A 87 17.19 -17.14 7.38
C ASP A 87 16.40 -16.56 8.57
N TRP A 88 15.78 -15.38 8.41
CA TRP A 88 14.97 -14.76 9.44
C TRP A 88 13.51 -15.17 9.38
N VAL A 89 13.01 -15.49 8.17
CA VAL A 89 11.57 -15.61 7.87
C VAL A 89 11.24 -17.05 7.49
N PRO A 90 10.78 -17.87 8.44
CA PRO A 90 10.34 -19.24 8.14
C PRO A 90 8.96 -19.31 7.46
N ARG A 91 8.11 -18.26 7.62
CA ARG A 91 6.76 -18.20 7.04
C ARG A 91 6.45 -16.79 6.57
N MET A 92 5.83 -16.67 5.40
CA MET A 92 5.39 -15.40 4.82
C MET A 92 3.94 -15.51 4.37
N ILE A 93 3.11 -14.54 4.75
CA ILE A 93 1.72 -14.43 4.27
C ILE A 93 1.59 -13.09 3.54
N SER A 94 1.32 -13.17 2.24
CA SER A 94 1.03 -12.04 1.36
C SER A 94 -0.48 -11.88 1.22
N VAL A 95 -1.04 -10.78 1.71
CA VAL A 95 -2.46 -10.50 1.61
C VAL A 95 -2.67 -9.39 0.59
N ILE A 96 -3.54 -9.59 -0.43
CA ILE A 96 -3.83 -8.61 -1.49
C ILE A 96 -2.55 -7.96 -2.05
N GLY A 97 -1.60 -8.78 -2.49
CA GLY A 97 -0.25 -8.34 -2.81
C GLY A 97 0.22 -8.72 -4.20
N THR A 98 1.48 -8.37 -4.46
CA THR A 98 2.20 -8.69 -5.71
C THR A 98 3.65 -9.05 -5.41
N GLY A 99 4.32 -9.70 -6.36
CA GLY A 99 5.76 -9.97 -6.30
C GLY A 99 6.63 -8.91 -6.97
N ASP A 100 6.06 -8.17 -7.88
CA ASP A 100 6.72 -7.09 -8.64
C ASP A 100 5.69 -6.05 -9.09
N SER A 101 6.14 -4.85 -9.44
CA SER A 101 5.32 -3.84 -10.11
C SER A 101 5.50 -3.95 -11.61
N ASP A 102 4.49 -4.49 -12.28
CA ASP A 102 4.47 -4.56 -13.74
C ASP A 102 4.16 -3.18 -14.38
N ALA A 103 4.15 -3.13 -15.70
CA ALA A 103 3.91 -1.88 -16.43
C ALA A 103 2.51 -1.29 -16.14
N TRP A 104 1.48 -2.14 -15.96
CA TRP A 104 0.14 -1.70 -15.59
C TRP A 104 0.13 -1.03 -14.21
N THR A 105 0.67 -1.71 -13.20
CA THR A 105 0.75 -1.20 -11.82
C THR A 105 1.55 0.09 -11.77
N THR A 106 2.70 0.15 -12.45
CA THR A 106 3.54 1.35 -12.51
C THR A 106 2.78 2.53 -13.09
N ALA A 107 2.04 2.34 -14.20
CA ALA A 107 1.24 3.38 -14.82
C ALA A 107 0.02 3.78 -13.96
N ALA A 108 -0.65 2.84 -13.31
CA ALA A 108 -1.76 3.12 -12.42
C ALA A 108 -1.33 3.93 -11.20
N LEU A 109 -0.21 3.58 -10.59
CA LEU A 109 0.37 4.32 -9.46
C LEU A 109 0.77 5.76 -9.84
N GLU A 110 1.27 5.99 -11.06
CA GLU A 110 1.61 7.32 -11.54
C GLU A 110 0.38 8.25 -11.61
N GLN A 111 -0.81 7.72 -11.87
CA GLN A 111 -2.04 8.51 -11.87
C GLN A 111 -2.33 9.15 -10.50
N TRP A 112 -1.86 8.57 -9.41
CA TRP A 112 -2.00 9.17 -8.07
C TRP A 112 -1.03 10.33 -7.84
N ALA A 113 0.14 10.29 -8.48
CA ALA A 113 1.15 11.35 -8.36
C ALA A 113 0.79 12.61 -9.19
N ILE A 114 0.15 12.43 -10.34
CA ILE A 114 -0.14 13.52 -11.29
C ILE A 114 -0.94 14.67 -10.65
N PRO A 115 -2.08 14.43 -9.95
CA PRO A 115 -2.87 15.52 -9.38
C PRO A 115 -2.07 16.37 -8.38
N ILE A 116 -1.21 15.75 -7.60
CA ILE A 116 -0.34 16.46 -6.63
C ILE A 116 0.62 17.39 -7.37
N ARG A 117 1.30 16.89 -8.40
CA ARG A 117 2.26 17.68 -9.18
C ARG A 117 1.62 18.80 -9.99
N LEU A 118 0.33 18.69 -10.32
CA LEU A 118 -0.45 19.71 -11.01
C LEU A 118 -1.05 20.76 -10.06
N ASP A 119 -1.05 20.52 -8.75
CA ASP A 119 -1.51 21.48 -7.77
C ASP A 119 -0.50 22.64 -7.66
N LYS A 120 -0.97 23.87 -7.85
CA LYS A 120 -0.12 25.06 -7.76
C LYS A 120 0.58 25.24 -6.42
N ASN A 121 -0.02 24.70 -5.35
CA ASN A 121 0.52 24.79 -4.00
C ASN A 121 1.61 23.74 -3.75
N TRP A 122 1.81 22.76 -4.65
CA TRP A 122 2.89 21.78 -4.50
C TRP A 122 4.28 22.37 -4.65
N GLN A 123 4.43 23.45 -5.47
CA GLN A 123 5.64 24.24 -5.60
C GLN A 123 6.91 23.40 -5.82
N ASP A 124 6.81 22.41 -6.70
CA ASP A 124 7.91 21.44 -6.96
C ASP A 124 8.43 20.74 -5.68
N GLY A 125 7.50 20.49 -4.75
CA GLY A 125 7.77 19.81 -3.47
C GLY A 125 8.19 20.71 -2.31
N ASP A 126 8.38 22.02 -2.54
CA ASP A 126 8.81 22.99 -1.54
C ASP A 126 7.63 23.83 -1.02
N TYR A 127 6.71 23.19 -0.28
CA TYR A 127 5.49 23.83 0.25
C TYR A 127 5.44 23.87 1.79
N TYR A 128 6.45 23.40 2.51
CA TYR A 128 6.39 23.26 3.97
C TYR A 128 6.31 24.58 4.74
N ASP A 129 6.75 25.69 4.13
CA ASP A 129 6.61 27.03 4.68
C ASP A 129 5.39 27.80 4.10
N SER A 130 4.47 27.10 3.40
CA SER A 130 3.32 27.69 2.70
C SER A 130 2.07 26.81 2.80
N GLU A 131 1.03 27.14 2.01
CA GLU A 131 -0.20 26.34 1.94
C GLU A 131 0.08 24.98 1.24
N PRO A 132 -0.26 23.85 1.87
CA PRO A 132 -0.03 22.53 1.28
C PRO A 132 -0.94 22.27 0.06
N PRO A 133 -0.56 21.35 -0.83
CA PRO A 133 -1.32 20.98 -2.04
C PRO A 133 -2.50 20.06 -1.71
N VAL A 134 -3.47 20.56 -0.92
CA VAL A 134 -4.61 19.79 -0.41
C VAL A 134 -5.53 19.31 -1.53
N ASP A 135 -5.72 20.13 -2.57
CA ASP A 135 -6.61 19.81 -3.69
C ASP A 135 -6.03 18.66 -4.52
N GLY A 136 -4.74 18.74 -4.84
CA GLY A 136 -4.04 17.66 -5.55
C GLY A 136 -3.98 16.36 -4.74
N LEU A 137 -3.68 16.47 -3.45
CA LEU A 137 -3.67 15.30 -2.56
C LEU A 137 -5.06 14.68 -2.42
N ALA A 138 -6.12 15.49 -2.28
CA ALA A 138 -7.49 14.98 -2.24
C ALA A 138 -7.88 14.29 -3.55
N ALA A 139 -7.53 14.86 -4.71
CA ALA A 139 -7.77 14.22 -6.01
C ALA A 139 -7.04 12.87 -6.13
N ALA A 140 -5.79 12.79 -5.69
CA ALA A 140 -5.05 11.51 -5.61
C ALA A 140 -5.78 10.49 -4.72
N LEU A 141 -6.25 10.91 -3.54
CA LEU A 141 -6.98 10.05 -2.61
C LEU A 141 -8.35 9.61 -3.14
N MET A 142 -9.00 10.39 -4.00
CA MET A 142 -10.22 9.98 -4.71
C MET A 142 -9.91 8.82 -5.66
N LEU A 143 -8.85 8.93 -6.48
CA LEU A 143 -8.40 7.87 -7.39
C LEU A 143 -8.05 6.59 -6.62
N ILE A 144 -7.27 6.71 -5.55
CA ILE A 144 -6.92 5.57 -4.68
C ILE A 144 -8.18 4.90 -4.14
N THR A 145 -9.12 5.70 -3.63
CA THR A 145 -10.37 5.17 -3.04
C THR A 145 -11.22 4.45 -4.08
N GLN A 146 -11.32 5.00 -5.29
CA GLN A 146 -12.09 4.38 -6.37
C GLN A 146 -11.45 3.08 -6.85
N GLN A 147 -10.14 3.02 -6.98
CA GLN A 147 -9.42 1.81 -7.43
C GLN A 147 -9.39 0.72 -6.35
N ALA A 148 -9.36 1.10 -5.08
CA ALA A 148 -9.33 0.15 -3.97
C ALA A 148 -10.69 -0.45 -3.63
N LEU A 149 -11.79 0.17 -4.04
CA LEU A 149 -13.15 -0.27 -3.72
C LEU A 149 -13.86 -0.84 -4.96
N HIS A 150 -14.53 -1.97 -4.79
CA HIS A 150 -15.29 -2.59 -5.87
C HIS A 150 -16.55 -1.77 -6.24
N PRO A 151 -17.01 -1.76 -7.52
CA PRO A 151 -18.23 -1.06 -7.94
C PRO A 151 -19.47 -1.37 -7.12
N VAL A 152 -19.61 -2.59 -6.61
CA VAL A 152 -20.74 -2.98 -5.72
C VAL A 152 -20.81 -2.07 -4.49
N TYR A 153 -19.67 -1.76 -3.86
CA TYR A 153 -19.60 -0.85 -2.73
C TYR A 153 -20.03 0.58 -3.12
N PHE A 154 -19.58 1.08 -4.26
CA PHE A 154 -19.97 2.41 -4.75
C PHE A 154 -21.46 2.49 -5.05
N ASN A 155 -22.04 1.46 -5.67
CA ASN A 155 -23.47 1.42 -5.96
C ASN A 155 -24.30 1.38 -4.66
N GLN A 156 -23.91 0.58 -3.68
CA GLN A 156 -24.54 0.58 -2.35
C GLN A 156 -24.43 1.93 -1.63
N GLN A 157 -23.33 2.65 -1.83
CA GLN A 157 -23.18 3.99 -1.30
C GLN A 157 -24.07 4.99 -2.06
N GLY A 158 -24.22 4.83 -3.37
CA GLY A 158 -25.15 5.59 -4.20
C GLY A 158 -26.60 5.43 -3.72
N ASP A 159 -27.01 4.19 -3.42
CA ASP A 159 -28.35 3.90 -2.86
C ASP A 159 -28.58 4.64 -1.54
N LYS A 160 -27.59 4.65 -0.64
CA LYS A 160 -27.67 5.39 0.63
C LYS A 160 -27.81 6.90 0.46
N LEU A 161 -27.23 7.44 -0.60
CA LEU A 161 -27.27 8.87 -0.93
C LEU A 161 -28.50 9.24 -1.77
N ASN A 162 -29.35 8.29 -2.14
CA ASN A 162 -30.42 8.45 -3.12
C ASN A 162 -29.87 9.01 -4.46
N TYR A 163 -28.68 8.52 -4.89
CA TYR A 163 -28.03 8.94 -6.12
C TYR A 163 -28.94 8.70 -7.33
N HIS A 164 -29.02 9.68 -8.23
CA HIS A 164 -29.68 9.56 -9.51
C HIS A 164 -28.83 10.25 -10.60
N PRO A 165 -28.63 9.66 -11.79
CA PRO A 165 -27.82 10.27 -12.84
C PRO A 165 -28.38 11.63 -13.33
N LEU A 166 -29.65 11.90 -13.14
CA LEU A 166 -30.31 13.17 -13.47
C LEU A 166 -30.59 14.04 -12.23
N GLU A 167 -29.66 14.11 -11.30
CA GLU A 167 -29.74 15.01 -10.15
C GLU A 167 -29.88 16.48 -10.62
N THR A 168 -30.72 17.27 -9.97
CA THR A 168 -31.04 18.65 -10.35
C THR A 168 -29.82 19.57 -10.32
N GLY A 169 -28.88 19.35 -9.40
CA GLY A 169 -27.63 20.11 -9.31
C GLY A 169 -26.80 19.99 -10.58
N PRO A 170 -26.28 18.81 -10.94
CA PRO A 170 -25.52 18.56 -12.16
C PRO A 170 -26.26 18.93 -13.45
N LEU A 171 -27.57 18.73 -13.51
CA LEU A 171 -28.40 19.16 -14.65
C LEU A 171 -28.40 20.67 -14.85
N SER A 172 -28.28 21.44 -13.76
CA SER A 172 -28.38 22.92 -13.81
C SER A 172 -27.05 23.61 -14.07
N SER A 173 -25.92 22.95 -13.82
CA SER A 173 -24.60 23.56 -13.98
C SER A 173 -23.48 22.51 -13.98
N ILE A 174 -22.55 22.65 -14.94
CA ILE A 174 -21.30 21.87 -15.00
C ILE A 174 -20.39 22.04 -13.77
N ARG A 175 -20.61 23.10 -12.99
CA ARG A 175 -19.85 23.38 -11.77
C ARG A 175 -20.35 22.61 -10.55
N LYS A 176 -21.50 21.96 -10.65
CA LYS A 176 -22.11 21.18 -9.56
C LYS A 176 -21.86 19.69 -9.77
N SER A 177 -21.47 19.04 -8.69
CA SER A 177 -21.17 17.60 -8.70
C SER A 177 -22.38 16.75 -8.29
N HIS A 178 -22.40 15.49 -8.74
CA HIS A 178 -23.33 14.49 -8.23
C HIS A 178 -23.08 14.19 -6.75
N SER A 179 -24.11 13.75 -6.05
CA SER A 179 -24.05 13.39 -4.63
C SER A 179 -22.93 12.40 -4.31
N ILE A 180 -22.75 11.39 -5.16
CA ILE A 180 -21.68 10.37 -4.98
C ILE A 180 -20.27 10.98 -5.16
N VAL A 181 -20.09 11.96 -6.05
CA VAL A 181 -18.81 12.67 -6.22
C VAL A 181 -18.53 13.57 -5.02
N THR A 182 -19.54 14.27 -4.51
CA THR A 182 -19.41 15.09 -3.29
C THR A 182 -18.96 14.21 -2.12
N TRP A 183 -19.65 13.08 -1.89
CA TRP A 183 -19.28 12.11 -0.86
C TRP A 183 -17.82 11.64 -0.99
N LEU A 184 -17.36 11.31 -2.20
CA LEU A 184 -16.00 10.85 -2.45
C LEU A 184 -14.97 11.97 -2.17
N THR A 185 -15.28 13.20 -2.59
CA THR A 185 -14.45 14.38 -2.37
C THR A 185 -14.31 14.72 -0.90
N ASP A 186 -15.42 14.76 -0.15
CA ASP A 186 -15.42 15.08 1.29
C ASP A 186 -14.60 14.06 2.08
N ARG A 187 -14.77 12.78 1.74
CA ARG A 187 -13.99 11.69 2.33
C ARG A 187 -12.48 11.83 2.04
N ALA A 188 -12.12 12.21 0.83
CA ALA A 188 -10.73 12.40 0.43
C ALA A 188 -10.10 13.62 1.14
N ARG A 189 -10.81 14.75 1.20
CA ARG A 189 -10.34 15.97 1.88
C ARG A 189 -10.12 15.75 3.38
N SER A 190 -11.06 15.12 4.07
CA SER A 190 -10.92 14.80 5.49
C SER A 190 -9.68 13.92 5.80
N ARG A 191 -9.29 13.06 4.86
CA ARG A 191 -8.06 12.26 5.00
C ARG A 191 -6.81 13.07 4.69
N ALA A 192 -6.87 13.96 3.69
CA ALA A 192 -5.74 14.79 3.27
C ALA A 192 -5.20 15.69 4.39
N GLU A 193 -6.04 16.11 5.35
CA GLU A 193 -5.64 16.92 6.50
C GLU A 193 -4.55 16.28 7.37
N LYS A 194 -4.52 14.93 7.42
CA LYS A 194 -3.55 14.16 8.23
C LYS A 194 -2.37 13.66 7.42
N MET A 195 -2.38 13.87 6.10
CA MET A 195 -1.46 13.26 5.17
C MET A 195 -0.52 14.29 4.57
N ASP A 196 0.66 13.84 4.16
CA ASP A 196 1.65 14.65 3.48
C ASP A 196 1.73 14.25 1.99
N ALA A 197 1.70 15.24 1.10
CA ALA A 197 1.66 15.01 -0.34
C ALA A 197 2.98 14.44 -0.88
N ASN A 198 4.14 14.93 -0.41
CA ASN A 198 5.42 14.39 -0.81
C ASN A 198 5.60 12.95 -0.29
N HIS A 199 5.13 12.65 0.93
CA HIS A 199 5.13 11.27 1.43
C HIS A 199 4.37 10.33 0.49
N LEU A 200 3.19 10.73 -0.04
CA LEU A 200 2.48 9.93 -1.04
C LEU A 200 3.31 9.71 -2.29
N LEU A 201 4.00 10.74 -2.81
CA LEU A 201 4.86 10.61 -3.99
C LEU A 201 6.00 9.61 -3.75
N TYR A 202 6.62 9.62 -2.57
CA TYR A 202 7.67 8.68 -2.20
C TYR A 202 7.16 7.25 -2.07
N LEU A 203 5.97 7.05 -1.47
CA LEU A 203 5.34 5.73 -1.38
C LEU A 203 4.94 5.19 -2.77
N VAL A 204 4.41 6.06 -3.64
CA VAL A 204 4.16 5.72 -5.05
C VAL A 204 5.43 5.25 -5.72
N ARG A 205 6.53 6.00 -5.59
CA ARG A 205 7.82 5.65 -6.19
C ARG A 205 8.38 4.34 -5.60
N ALA A 206 8.31 4.13 -4.30
CA ALA A 206 8.74 2.88 -3.66
C ALA A 206 7.98 1.66 -4.21
N CYS A 207 6.66 1.80 -4.40
CA CYS A 207 5.84 0.75 -5.02
C CYS A 207 6.15 0.56 -6.50
N GLN A 208 6.35 1.63 -7.29
CA GLN A 208 6.72 1.54 -8.71
C GLN A 208 8.05 0.79 -8.92
N LEU A 209 9.00 0.95 -8.02
CA LEU A 209 10.32 0.32 -8.05
C LEU A 209 10.34 -1.10 -7.47
N PHE A 210 9.18 -1.63 -7.06
CA PHE A 210 9.14 -2.91 -6.38
C PHE A 210 9.38 -4.10 -7.30
N LEU A 211 10.41 -4.84 -6.98
CA LEU A 211 10.70 -6.21 -7.41
C LEU A 211 11.31 -6.93 -6.21
N ALA A 212 10.60 -7.92 -5.68
CA ALA A 212 11.05 -8.65 -4.50
C ALA A 212 12.46 -9.21 -4.67
N GLY A 213 13.37 -8.93 -3.72
CA GLY A 213 14.74 -9.42 -3.74
C GLY A 213 15.69 -8.74 -4.73
N HIS A 214 15.19 -7.78 -5.53
CA HIS A 214 16.02 -6.92 -6.43
C HIS A 214 16.91 -7.66 -7.42
N GLY A 215 16.50 -8.83 -7.95
CA GLY A 215 17.20 -9.54 -9.03
C GLY A 215 16.83 -9.01 -10.42
N ASP A 216 17.29 -9.68 -11.48
CA ASP A 216 17.00 -9.30 -12.88
C ASP A 216 15.57 -9.69 -13.30
N SER A 217 14.94 -10.57 -12.56
CA SER A 217 13.53 -11.00 -12.76
C SER A 217 12.91 -11.49 -11.46
N LEU A 218 11.57 -11.50 -11.39
CA LEU A 218 10.85 -12.05 -10.26
C LEU A 218 11.26 -13.50 -9.96
N SER A 219 11.38 -14.34 -10.99
CA SER A 219 11.78 -15.74 -10.81
C SER A 219 13.19 -15.89 -10.22
N GLU A 220 14.11 -15.03 -10.62
CA GLU A 220 15.47 -15.04 -10.07
C GLU A 220 15.49 -14.55 -8.62
N SER A 221 14.85 -13.44 -8.37
CA SER A 221 14.74 -12.83 -7.04
C SER A 221 14.17 -13.78 -6.00
N LEU A 222 13.19 -14.59 -6.38
CA LEU A 222 12.55 -15.54 -5.48
C LEU A 222 13.36 -16.82 -5.21
N ARG A 223 14.52 -17.01 -5.84
CA ARG A 223 15.38 -18.19 -5.59
C ARG A 223 15.88 -18.25 -4.15
N SER A 224 16.14 -17.11 -3.53
CA SER A 224 16.62 -17.00 -2.15
C SER A 224 15.56 -17.38 -1.11
N VAL A 225 14.27 -17.29 -1.43
CA VAL A 225 13.17 -17.52 -0.50
C VAL A 225 13.22 -18.96 0.05
N LYS A 226 13.31 -19.09 1.38
CA LYS A 226 13.25 -20.34 2.13
C LYS A 226 11.94 -20.51 2.89
N ALA A 227 11.21 -19.42 3.06
CA ALA A 227 9.95 -19.40 3.77
C ALA A 227 8.90 -20.27 3.11
N LYS A 228 8.07 -20.94 3.89
CA LYS A 228 6.74 -21.35 3.44
C LYS A 228 5.96 -20.09 3.13
N THR A 229 5.19 -20.08 2.05
CA THR A 229 4.47 -18.87 1.61
C THR A 229 2.98 -19.15 1.45
N LEU A 230 2.16 -18.20 1.84
CA LEU A 230 0.71 -18.21 1.63
C LEU A 230 0.30 -16.89 0.98
N PHE A 231 -0.32 -16.98 -0.20
CA PHE A 231 -0.87 -15.84 -0.92
C PHE A 231 -2.38 -15.80 -0.76
N LEU A 232 -2.91 -14.65 -0.33
CA LEU A 232 -4.32 -14.40 -0.08
C LEU A 232 -4.79 -13.15 -0.89
N PRO A 233 -4.89 -13.21 -2.22
CA PRO A 233 -5.48 -12.11 -3.00
C PRO A 233 -6.99 -12.05 -2.79
N ALA A 234 -7.60 -10.88 -3.04
CA ALA A 234 -9.05 -10.75 -3.09
C ALA A 234 -9.53 -10.92 -4.54
N GLU A 235 -10.53 -11.76 -4.76
CA GLU A 235 -11.01 -12.15 -6.11
C GLU A 235 -11.47 -10.96 -6.95
N ASN A 236 -11.99 -9.90 -6.30
CA ASN A 236 -12.54 -8.70 -6.92
C ASN A 236 -11.63 -7.46 -6.74
N ASP A 237 -10.34 -7.66 -6.46
CA ASP A 237 -9.36 -6.58 -6.32
C ASP A 237 -9.07 -5.94 -7.68
N LEU A 238 -9.29 -4.63 -7.81
CA LEU A 238 -9.03 -3.84 -9.00
C LEU A 238 -7.70 -3.08 -8.93
N LEU A 239 -7.05 -3.08 -7.77
CA LEU A 239 -5.79 -2.37 -7.54
C LEU A 239 -4.60 -3.31 -7.67
N LEU A 240 -4.55 -4.39 -6.89
CA LEU A 240 -3.59 -5.47 -7.01
C LEU A 240 -4.33 -6.76 -7.38
N MET A 241 -4.55 -6.93 -8.65
CA MET A 241 -5.39 -8.00 -9.21
C MET A 241 -4.84 -9.39 -8.87
N PRO A 242 -5.70 -10.42 -8.70
CA PRO A 242 -5.29 -11.77 -8.30
C PRO A 242 -4.15 -12.39 -9.12
N TYR A 243 -4.08 -12.08 -10.44
CA TYR A 243 -3.01 -12.61 -11.30
C TYR A 243 -1.61 -12.20 -10.85
N MET A 244 -1.46 -11.06 -10.14
CA MET A 244 -0.16 -10.57 -9.67
C MET A 244 0.37 -11.46 -8.54
N ALA A 245 -0.50 -11.82 -7.60
CA ALA A 245 -0.17 -12.78 -6.54
C ALA A 245 0.06 -14.20 -7.12
N GLN A 246 -0.78 -14.61 -8.09
CA GLN A 246 -0.63 -15.89 -8.80
C GLN A 246 0.73 -16.00 -9.49
N LYS A 247 1.19 -14.94 -10.14
CA LYS A 247 2.52 -14.89 -10.80
C LYS A 247 3.66 -15.19 -9.81
N ALA A 248 3.62 -14.60 -8.61
CA ALA A 248 4.64 -14.84 -7.59
C ALA A 248 4.55 -16.27 -7.01
N HIS A 249 3.34 -16.73 -6.74
CA HIS A 249 3.06 -18.11 -6.32
C HIS A 249 3.61 -19.14 -7.32
N ASP A 250 3.26 -18.99 -8.61
CA ASP A 250 3.71 -19.88 -9.69
C ASP A 250 5.23 -19.90 -9.83
N ALA A 251 5.88 -18.74 -9.67
CA ALA A 251 7.34 -18.65 -9.75
C ALA A 251 8.02 -19.43 -8.61
N LEU A 252 7.45 -19.40 -7.39
CA LEU A 252 7.92 -20.18 -6.26
C LEU A 252 7.65 -21.68 -6.45
N GLN A 253 6.45 -22.05 -6.89
CA GLN A 253 6.12 -23.47 -7.15
C GLN A 253 7.00 -24.11 -8.23
N LYS A 254 7.27 -23.38 -9.34
CA LYS A 254 8.19 -23.85 -10.39
C LYS A 254 9.60 -24.11 -9.88
N GLN A 255 9.98 -23.53 -8.76
CA GLN A 255 11.27 -23.74 -8.08
C GLN A 255 11.20 -24.79 -6.97
N GLY A 256 10.07 -25.53 -6.84
CA GLY A 256 9.87 -26.57 -5.84
C GLY A 256 9.69 -26.04 -4.41
N LYS A 257 9.30 -24.78 -4.24
CA LYS A 257 9.12 -24.16 -2.92
C LYS A 257 7.70 -24.39 -2.39
N ASP A 258 7.57 -24.45 -1.03
CA ASP A 258 6.27 -24.60 -0.36
C ASP A 258 5.49 -23.27 -0.47
N SER A 259 4.60 -23.19 -1.45
CA SER A 259 3.78 -22.05 -1.74
C SER A 259 2.32 -22.45 -1.88
N ARG A 260 1.44 -21.75 -1.15
CA ARG A 260 -0.02 -21.94 -1.14
C ARG A 260 -0.70 -20.68 -1.66
N TYR A 261 -1.86 -20.86 -2.26
CA TYR A 261 -2.66 -19.78 -2.83
C TYR A 261 -4.14 -20.02 -2.52
N GLU A 262 -4.80 -19.05 -1.90
CA GLU A 262 -6.23 -19.09 -1.61
C GLU A 262 -6.83 -17.70 -1.78
N GLU A 263 -7.96 -17.59 -2.47
CA GLU A 263 -8.62 -16.31 -2.70
C GLU A 263 -9.56 -15.92 -1.54
N LEU A 264 -9.61 -14.61 -1.29
CA LEU A 264 -10.57 -13.97 -0.42
C LEU A 264 -11.79 -13.57 -1.26
N SER A 265 -12.97 -14.03 -0.88
CA SER A 265 -14.22 -13.64 -1.53
C SER A 265 -14.80 -12.41 -0.83
N GLY A 266 -15.38 -11.50 -1.61
CA GLY A 266 -16.04 -10.32 -1.06
C GLY A 266 -16.48 -9.32 -2.12
N SER A 267 -17.06 -8.21 -1.67
CA SER A 267 -17.57 -7.14 -2.52
C SER A 267 -16.91 -5.78 -2.24
N LEU A 268 -15.80 -5.78 -1.50
CA LEU A 268 -15.08 -4.56 -1.15
C LEU A 268 -13.81 -4.35 -2.00
N GLY A 269 -13.47 -5.30 -2.90
CA GLY A 269 -12.28 -5.23 -3.74
C GLY A 269 -11.00 -5.35 -2.91
N HIS A 270 -10.07 -4.40 -3.05
CA HIS A 270 -8.81 -4.40 -2.29
C HIS A 270 -9.01 -4.44 -0.78
N PHE A 271 -10.10 -3.81 -0.28
CA PHE A 271 -10.40 -3.80 1.15
C PHE A 271 -10.82 -5.17 1.71
N ASP A 272 -11.17 -6.15 0.88
CA ASP A 272 -11.45 -7.52 1.36
C ASP A 272 -10.23 -8.14 2.05
N GLY A 273 -9.01 -7.75 1.66
CA GLY A 273 -7.78 -8.17 2.33
C GLY A 273 -7.67 -7.75 3.80
N VAL A 274 -8.43 -6.74 4.23
CA VAL A 274 -8.45 -6.25 5.62
C VAL A 274 -9.74 -6.60 6.32
N VAL A 275 -10.88 -6.37 5.67
CA VAL A 275 -12.20 -6.53 6.27
C VAL A 275 -12.66 -7.99 6.26
N SER A 276 -12.40 -8.68 5.15
CA SER A 276 -12.88 -10.06 4.93
C SER A 276 -11.85 -11.13 5.28
N ILE A 277 -10.64 -10.77 5.73
CA ILE A 277 -9.53 -11.70 6.04
C ILE A 277 -9.91 -12.79 7.04
N LYS A 278 -10.88 -12.53 7.93
CA LYS A 278 -11.37 -13.50 8.92
C LYS A 278 -11.93 -14.79 8.30
N GLN A 279 -12.39 -14.76 7.05
CA GLN A 279 -12.84 -15.96 6.34
C GLN A 279 -11.73 -16.99 6.13
N LYS A 280 -10.46 -16.58 6.24
CA LYS A 280 -9.27 -17.42 6.13
C LYS A 280 -8.59 -17.67 7.47
N ALA A 281 -9.26 -17.42 8.59
CA ALA A 281 -8.69 -17.58 9.94
C ALA A 281 -8.12 -19.00 10.17
N ASP A 282 -8.88 -20.04 9.83
CA ASP A 282 -8.45 -21.44 10.00
C ASP A 282 -7.23 -21.78 9.13
N ALA A 283 -7.20 -21.30 7.88
CA ALA A 283 -6.07 -21.49 6.96
C ALA A 283 -4.81 -20.78 7.47
N ILE A 284 -4.96 -19.54 7.95
CA ILE A 284 -3.87 -18.74 8.54
C ILE A 284 -3.37 -19.42 9.81
N GLU A 285 -4.25 -19.85 10.71
CA GLU A 285 -3.88 -20.53 11.95
C GLU A 285 -3.12 -21.82 11.67
N ALA A 286 -3.65 -22.68 10.80
CA ALA A 286 -2.98 -23.92 10.40
C ALA A 286 -1.61 -23.63 9.75
N PHE A 287 -1.49 -22.58 8.93
CA PHE A 287 -0.23 -22.19 8.31
C PHE A 287 0.82 -21.70 9.32
N LEU A 288 0.39 -21.03 10.38
CA LEU A 288 1.28 -20.52 11.43
C LEU A 288 1.75 -21.63 12.40
N GLN A 289 1.01 -22.73 12.53
CA GLN A 289 1.35 -23.82 13.46
C GLN A 289 2.41 -24.78 12.89
N TYR A 290 2.51 -24.97 11.57
CA TYR A 290 3.40 -25.91 10.88
C TYR A 290 4.57 -25.17 10.21
#